data_c15aa6197fbe5e1b7345168dae5cd766
#
_entry.id   c15aa6197fbe5e1b7345168dae5cd766
#
_cell.length_a   1.000
_cell.length_b   1.000
_cell.length_c   1.000
_cell.angle_alpha   90.00
_cell.angle_beta   90.00
_cell.angle_gamma   90.00
#
_symmetry.space_group_name_H-M   'P 1'
#
loop_
_entity.id
_entity.type
_entity.pdbx_description
1 polymer ?
#
loop_
_entity_poly.entity_id
_entity_poly.type
_entity_poly.pdbx_seq_one_letter_code
_entity_poly.pdbx_strand_id
1 'polypeptide(L)'
;MPRVSVLVPCFNQGAWIDEAVDSVLSQTLQDFEIIVVDDGSTGDTRQKLSAYVRPRTRVLRTENRGLSAARNTAAGAASGEFLCALDADDRLVSTWLEKAVALLDERADVAFVSHWFETFGDEHWTWTPARCDLPAMLARNAINGAALVRRAVFERLGGFDERMRDGCEDWDFWLRAIEQGFQGAIVPEVLFHYRRNAASMSRVMTAGDRYRAPLETLFARHESSYRAHAVDVLVMKEQEAATLLREVHGLERDHLTKMLPSLARAREELRAIDEAVARAQEMVKDRQELDQLRWKTGELQREVDDLRRSLSWRLTAPLRSVYGWLRGERG
;
A
#
# COMPACT_ATOMS: atom_id res chain seq x y z
N MET A 1 -12.42 26.30 -19.92
CA MET A 1 -11.82 25.87 -18.64
C MET A 1 -11.67 24.37 -18.71
N PRO A 2 -10.57 23.78 -18.22
CA PRO A 2 -10.42 22.34 -18.24
C PRO A 2 -11.49 21.66 -17.39
N ARG A 3 -11.83 20.41 -17.74
CA ARG A 3 -12.75 19.61 -16.94
C ARG A 3 -12.09 19.16 -15.64
N VAL A 4 -10.83 18.76 -15.71
CA VAL A 4 -10.08 18.21 -14.56
C VAL A 4 -8.83 19.03 -14.31
N SER A 5 -8.57 19.36 -13.04
CA SER A 5 -7.25 19.80 -12.58
C SER A 5 -6.58 18.68 -11.80
N VAL A 6 -5.44 18.21 -12.30
CA VAL A 6 -4.61 17.22 -11.60
C VAL A 6 -3.59 17.94 -10.73
N LEU A 7 -3.64 17.70 -9.44
CA LEU A 7 -2.86 18.34 -8.39
C LEU A 7 -1.67 17.45 -8.04
N VAL A 8 -0.45 17.86 -8.35
CA VAL A 8 0.75 17.05 -8.17
C VAL A 8 1.66 17.69 -7.11
N PRO A 9 1.51 17.33 -5.82
CA PRO A 9 2.45 17.75 -4.79
C PRO A 9 3.80 17.06 -4.99
N CYS A 10 4.90 17.80 -4.86
CA CYS A 10 6.24 17.26 -5.02
C CYS A 10 7.18 17.81 -3.95
N PHE A 11 7.76 16.93 -3.15
CA PHE A 11 8.84 17.25 -2.22
C PHE A 11 9.96 16.24 -2.34
N ASN A 12 11.08 16.65 -2.91
CA ASN A 12 12.26 15.80 -3.14
C ASN A 12 12.02 14.53 -3.96
N GLN A 13 10.98 14.53 -4.81
CA GLN A 13 10.57 13.38 -5.66
C GLN A 13 10.87 13.62 -7.15
N GLY A 14 11.85 14.45 -7.47
CA GLY A 14 12.22 14.77 -8.85
C GLY A 14 12.60 13.59 -9.73
N ALA A 15 13.00 12.46 -9.14
CA ALA A 15 13.29 11.23 -9.87
C ALA A 15 12.04 10.64 -10.56
N TRP A 16 10.86 10.82 -9.99
CA TRP A 16 9.62 10.16 -10.45
C TRP A 16 8.59 11.10 -11.08
N ILE A 17 8.72 12.40 -10.89
CA ILE A 17 7.73 13.40 -11.35
C ILE A 17 7.39 13.28 -12.85
N ASP A 18 8.33 12.86 -13.69
CA ASP A 18 8.09 12.69 -15.11
C ASP A 18 7.11 11.54 -15.36
N GLU A 19 7.27 10.43 -14.65
CA GLU A 19 6.36 9.28 -14.77
C GLU A 19 4.92 9.66 -14.35
N ALA A 20 4.79 10.41 -13.25
CA ALA A 20 3.50 10.89 -12.78
C ALA A 20 2.84 11.82 -13.82
N VAL A 21 3.56 12.83 -14.30
CA VAL A 21 3.06 13.79 -15.29
C VAL A 21 2.77 13.11 -16.64
N ASP A 22 3.61 12.18 -17.09
CA ASP A 22 3.39 11.42 -18.31
C ASP A 22 2.14 10.54 -18.23
N SER A 23 1.85 9.97 -17.06
CA SER A 23 0.63 9.21 -16.84
C SER A 23 -0.64 10.05 -16.99
N VAL A 24 -0.57 11.35 -16.65
CA VAL A 24 -1.66 12.30 -16.87
C VAL A 24 -1.73 12.75 -18.33
N LEU A 25 -0.59 13.04 -18.95
CA LEU A 25 -0.55 13.46 -20.36
C LEU A 25 -1.06 12.37 -21.31
N SER A 26 -0.96 11.10 -20.91
CA SER A 26 -1.46 9.94 -21.66
C SER A 26 -2.93 9.59 -21.41
N GLN A 27 -3.66 10.39 -20.63
CA GLN A 27 -5.09 10.14 -20.38
C GLN A 27 -5.93 10.24 -21.67
N THR A 28 -6.94 9.39 -21.79
CA THR A 28 -7.90 9.42 -22.91
C THR A 28 -8.75 10.70 -22.88
N LEU A 29 -9.15 11.18 -21.70
CA LEU A 29 -9.73 12.49 -21.52
C LEU A 29 -8.63 13.57 -21.68
N GLN A 30 -8.75 14.43 -22.69
CA GLN A 30 -7.72 15.44 -22.99
C GLN A 30 -8.01 16.84 -22.43
N ASP A 31 -9.17 17.04 -21.82
CA ASP A 31 -9.60 18.34 -21.25
C ASP A 31 -9.18 18.46 -19.77
N PHE A 32 -7.87 18.59 -19.53
CA PHE A 32 -7.29 18.75 -18.21
C PHE A 32 -6.15 19.77 -18.16
N GLU A 33 -5.82 20.22 -16.97
CA GLU A 33 -4.57 20.90 -16.59
C GLU A 33 -3.83 20.12 -15.50
N ILE A 34 -2.52 20.33 -15.39
CA ILE A 34 -1.65 19.76 -14.36
C ILE A 34 -1.03 20.89 -13.55
N ILE A 35 -1.15 20.83 -12.24
CA ILE A 35 -0.57 21.81 -11.33
C ILE A 35 0.39 21.08 -10.40
N VAL A 36 1.68 21.23 -10.69
CA VAL A 36 2.76 20.73 -9.84
C VAL A 36 3.05 21.76 -8.75
N VAL A 37 3.10 21.34 -7.50
CA VAL A 37 3.54 22.18 -6.38
C VAL A 37 4.85 21.67 -5.85
N ASP A 38 5.94 22.42 -6.07
CA ASP A 38 7.24 22.20 -5.41
C ASP A 38 7.14 22.71 -3.96
N ASP A 39 6.89 21.80 -3.03
CA ASP A 39 6.75 22.09 -1.60
C ASP A 39 8.10 22.25 -0.91
N GLY A 40 8.95 23.15 -1.43
CA GLY A 40 10.23 23.46 -0.82
C GLY A 40 11.34 22.43 -1.07
N SER A 41 11.32 21.74 -2.22
CA SER A 41 12.36 20.78 -2.59
C SER A 41 13.74 21.41 -2.63
N THR A 42 14.77 20.59 -2.42
CA THR A 42 16.19 20.93 -2.45
C THR A 42 16.93 20.13 -3.54
N GLY A 43 18.20 20.41 -3.75
CA GLY A 43 19.09 19.65 -4.66
C GLY A 43 18.53 19.51 -6.07
N ASP A 44 18.67 18.32 -6.63
CA ASP A 44 18.32 17.99 -8.03
C ASP A 44 16.83 18.16 -8.32
N THR A 45 15.94 17.87 -7.37
CA THR A 45 14.49 18.07 -7.53
C THR A 45 14.18 19.54 -7.73
N ARG A 46 14.78 20.42 -6.89
CA ARG A 46 14.63 21.87 -7.04
C ARG A 46 15.10 22.35 -8.40
N GLN A 47 16.29 21.92 -8.84
CA GLN A 47 16.85 22.29 -10.13
C GLN A 47 15.94 21.84 -11.27
N LYS A 48 15.48 20.60 -11.23
CA LYS A 48 14.56 20.04 -12.23
C LYS A 48 13.25 20.83 -12.31
N LEU A 49 12.58 21.07 -11.18
CA LEU A 49 11.30 21.75 -11.13
C LEU A 49 11.38 23.23 -11.49
N SER A 50 12.50 23.90 -11.27
CA SER A 50 12.71 25.29 -11.68
C SER A 50 12.76 25.49 -13.19
N ALA A 51 13.09 24.45 -13.95
CA ALA A 51 13.14 24.43 -15.40
C ALA A 51 12.10 23.50 -16.03
N TYR A 52 11.07 23.09 -15.25
CA TYR A 52 10.12 22.06 -15.66
C TYR A 52 9.08 22.61 -16.64
N VAL A 53 9.18 22.18 -17.88
CA VAL A 53 8.26 22.60 -18.95
C VAL A 53 7.62 21.35 -19.56
N ARG A 54 6.32 21.19 -19.38
CA ARG A 54 5.54 20.08 -19.94
C ARG A 54 4.19 20.63 -20.46
N PRO A 55 3.58 20.00 -21.46
CA PRO A 55 2.27 20.41 -21.96
C PRO A 55 1.23 20.50 -20.84
N ARG A 56 0.37 21.52 -20.87
CA ARG A 56 -0.73 21.71 -19.90
C ARG A 56 -0.30 21.73 -18.43
N THR A 57 0.99 21.87 -18.15
CA THR A 57 1.57 21.77 -16.81
C THR A 57 2.10 23.13 -16.38
N ARG A 58 1.76 23.54 -15.18
CA ARG A 58 2.38 24.69 -14.52
C ARG A 58 2.97 24.27 -13.18
N VAL A 59 4.07 24.88 -12.81
CA VAL A 59 4.75 24.63 -11.54
C VAL A 59 4.58 25.82 -10.62
N LEU A 60 4.11 25.57 -9.41
CA LEU A 60 4.08 26.53 -8.31
C LEU A 60 5.15 26.12 -7.29
N ARG A 61 5.70 27.11 -6.60
CA ARG A 61 6.69 26.86 -5.55
C ARG A 61 6.24 27.46 -4.23
N THR A 62 6.38 26.67 -3.18
CA THR A 62 6.11 27.08 -1.80
C THR A 62 7.31 26.78 -0.89
N GLU A 63 7.31 27.29 0.32
CA GLU A 63 8.09 26.72 1.40
C GLU A 63 7.47 25.39 1.81
N ASN A 64 8.27 24.47 2.38
CA ASN A 64 7.76 23.17 2.80
C ASN A 64 6.73 23.33 3.92
N ARG A 65 5.48 23.09 3.58
CA ARG A 65 4.32 23.13 4.49
C ARG A 65 3.65 21.77 4.65
N GLY A 66 4.12 20.76 3.91
CA GLY A 66 3.63 19.38 3.93
C GLY A 66 2.57 19.09 2.87
N LEU A 67 2.26 17.80 2.73
CA LEU A 67 1.46 17.23 1.64
C LEU A 67 0.07 17.89 1.51
N SER A 68 -0.66 18.04 2.62
CA SER A 68 -1.97 18.70 2.66
C SER A 68 -1.92 20.13 2.13
N ALA A 69 -0.93 20.92 2.57
CA ALA A 69 -0.76 22.30 2.16
C ALA A 69 -0.40 22.42 0.67
N ALA A 70 0.45 21.51 0.17
CA ALA A 70 0.80 21.47 -1.25
C ALA A 70 -0.41 21.12 -2.11
N ARG A 71 -1.23 20.14 -1.72
CA ARG A 71 -2.47 19.79 -2.42
C ARG A 71 -3.48 20.97 -2.39
N ASN A 72 -3.65 21.62 -1.23
CA ASN A 72 -4.52 22.80 -1.10
C ASN A 72 -4.02 23.96 -1.96
N THR A 73 -2.72 24.21 -2.01
CA THR A 73 -2.11 25.24 -2.86
C THR A 73 -2.40 24.96 -4.34
N ALA A 74 -2.25 23.71 -4.78
CA ALA A 74 -2.59 23.32 -6.14
C ALA A 74 -4.08 23.50 -6.43
N ALA A 75 -4.95 23.09 -5.51
CA ALA A 75 -6.40 23.24 -5.63
C ALA A 75 -6.82 24.72 -5.69
N GLY A 76 -6.22 25.60 -4.89
CA GLY A 76 -6.46 27.04 -4.94
C GLY A 76 -6.06 27.71 -6.27
N ALA A 77 -5.14 27.10 -7.01
CA ALA A 77 -4.74 27.54 -8.34
C ALA A 77 -5.52 26.84 -9.46
N ALA A 78 -6.31 25.80 -9.16
CA ALA A 78 -7.03 24.99 -10.13
C ALA A 78 -8.21 25.73 -10.73
N SER A 79 -8.49 25.47 -12.02
CA SER A 79 -9.64 26.02 -12.76
C SER A 79 -10.64 24.95 -13.22
N GLY A 80 -10.28 23.67 -13.08
CA GLY A 80 -11.13 22.53 -13.47
C GLY A 80 -12.38 22.39 -12.60
N GLU A 81 -13.40 21.76 -13.16
CA GLU A 81 -14.63 21.40 -12.45
C GLU A 81 -14.41 20.30 -11.43
N PHE A 82 -13.47 19.41 -11.73
CA PHE A 82 -13.07 18.29 -10.88
C PHE A 82 -11.60 18.40 -10.48
N LEU A 83 -11.27 17.89 -9.30
CA LEU A 83 -9.91 17.84 -8.76
C LEU A 83 -9.49 16.40 -8.56
N CYS A 84 -8.25 16.05 -8.95
CA CYS A 84 -7.61 14.77 -8.73
C CYS A 84 -6.21 15.01 -8.15
N ALA A 85 -5.93 14.58 -6.93
CA ALA A 85 -4.58 14.66 -6.39
C ALA A 85 -3.79 13.42 -6.81
N LEU A 86 -2.61 13.62 -7.38
CA LEU A 86 -1.70 12.56 -7.81
C LEU A 86 -0.34 12.81 -7.18
N ASP A 87 0.12 11.93 -6.33
CA ASP A 87 1.45 12.05 -5.72
C ASP A 87 2.55 11.88 -6.79
N ALA A 88 3.65 12.62 -6.63
CA ALA A 88 4.68 12.75 -7.67
C ALA A 88 5.44 11.45 -8.00
N ASP A 89 5.26 10.40 -7.20
CA ASP A 89 5.86 9.07 -7.40
C ASP A 89 4.85 8.01 -7.89
N ASP A 90 3.59 8.37 -8.09
CA ASP A 90 2.51 7.47 -8.50
C ASP A 90 2.12 7.65 -9.98
N ARG A 91 1.23 6.80 -10.48
CA ARG A 91 0.76 6.85 -11.87
C ARG A 91 -0.73 6.55 -11.99
N LEU A 92 -1.41 7.28 -12.86
CA LEU A 92 -2.80 6.99 -13.28
C LEU A 92 -2.81 6.07 -14.50
N VAL A 93 -3.76 5.15 -14.55
CA VAL A 93 -4.07 4.40 -15.79
C VAL A 93 -4.75 5.34 -16.78
N SER A 94 -4.44 5.22 -18.07
CA SER A 94 -4.81 6.19 -19.11
C SER A 94 -6.32 6.44 -19.26
N THR A 95 -7.17 5.56 -18.78
CA THR A 95 -8.65 5.69 -18.86
C THR A 95 -9.29 6.22 -17.59
N TRP A 96 -8.49 6.54 -16.55
CA TRP A 96 -9.03 6.94 -15.25
C TRP A 96 -9.90 8.19 -15.32
N LEU A 97 -9.36 9.30 -15.84
CA LEU A 97 -10.09 10.57 -15.84
C LEU A 97 -11.37 10.49 -16.66
N GLU A 98 -11.36 9.80 -17.80
CA GLU A 98 -12.55 9.61 -18.64
C GLU A 98 -13.66 8.87 -17.89
N LYS A 99 -13.33 7.73 -17.26
CA LYS A 99 -14.31 6.92 -16.52
C LYS A 99 -14.88 7.66 -15.31
N ALA A 100 -14.02 8.34 -14.57
CA ALA A 100 -14.45 9.08 -13.39
C ALA A 100 -15.32 10.29 -13.73
N VAL A 101 -14.97 11.06 -14.77
CA VAL A 101 -15.76 12.20 -15.24
C VAL A 101 -17.11 11.72 -15.78
N ALA A 102 -17.13 10.66 -16.61
CA ALA A 102 -18.38 10.10 -17.14
C ALA A 102 -19.34 9.69 -16.00
N LEU A 103 -18.83 9.04 -14.94
CA LEU A 103 -19.66 8.67 -13.79
C LEU A 103 -20.18 9.89 -13.05
N LEU A 104 -19.36 10.93 -12.84
CA LEU A 104 -19.79 12.16 -12.17
C LEU A 104 -20.80 12.96 -13.04
N ASP A 105 -20.67 12.91 -14.36
CA ASP A 105 -21.64 13.55 -15.27
C ASP A 105 -22.99 12.83 -15.26
N GLU A 106 -22.97 11.50 -15.22
CA GLU A 106 -24.18 10.66 -15.16
C GLU A 106 -24.87 10.72 -13.79
N ARG A 107 -24.10 10.83 -12.71
CA ARG A 107 -24.54 10.74 -11.32
C ARG A 107 -24.34 12.05 -10.57
N ALA A 108 -25.31 12.97 -10.67
CA ALA A 108 -25.26 14.25 -9.95
C ALA A 108 -25.30 14.11 -8.41
N ASP A 109 -25.80 12.97 -7.90
CA ASP A 109 -25.83 12.61 -6.48
C ASP A 109 -24.43 12.17 -5.96
N VAL A 110 -23.51 11.80 -6.86
CA VAL A 110 -22.14 11.41 -6.51
C VAL A 110 -21.23 12.63 -6.47
N ALA A 111 -20.51 12.81 -5.36
CA ALA A 111 -19.62 13.91 -5.10
C ALA A 111 -18.16 13.61 -5.46
N PHE A 112 -17.75 12.37 -5.34
CA PHE A 112 -16.39 11.90 -5.63
C PHE A 112 -16.39 10.45 -6.12
N VAL A 113 -15.37 10.09 -6.90
CA VAL A 113 -15.18 8.75 -7.47
C VAL A 113 -13.80 8.26 -7.13
N SER A 114 -13.70 7.04 -6.63
CA SER A 114 -12.47 6.31 -6.39
C SER A 114 -12.37 5.07 -7.30
N HIS A 115 -11.31 4.33 -7.17
CA HIS A 115 -10.98 3.18 -8.00
C HIS A 115 -10.20 2.14 -7.19
N TRP A 116 -10.00 0.96 -7.76
CA TRP A 116 -9.00 0.02 -7.27
C TRP A 116 -7.59 0.47 -7.67
N PHE A 117 -6.59 0.01 -6.92
CA PHE A 117 -5.21 0.24 -7.28
C PHE A 117 -4.35 -1.00 -7.10
N GLU A 118 -3.24 -1.03 -7.79
CA GLU A 118 -2.16 -1.99 -7.54
C GLU A 118 -0.88 -1.27 -7.14
N THR A 119 -0.09 -1.92 -6.33
CA THR A 119 1.23 -1.42 -5.95
C THR A 119 2.30 -1.90 -6.92
N PHE A 120 3.35 -1.10 -7.07
CA PHE A 120 4.52 -1.44 -7.85
C PHE A 120 5.80 -0.94 -7.19
N GLY A 121 6.95 -1.42 -7.65
CA GLY A 121 8.25 -1.17 -7.02
C GLY A 121 8.65 -2.34 -6.11
N ASP A 122 8.85 -2.09 -4.82
CA ASP A 122 9.31 -3.12 -3.87
C ASP A 122 8.22 -4.14 -3.46
N GLU A 123 6.95 -3.78 -3.63
CA GLU A 123 5.81 -4.61 -3.22
C GLU A 123 4.76 -4.65 -4.33
N HIS A 124 4.11 -5.81 -4.50
CA HIS A 124 3.07 -6.04 -5.51
C HIS A 124 1.84 -6.66 -4.86
N TRP A 125 0.80 -5.87 -4.69
CA TRP A 125 -0.53 -6.32 -4.25
C TRP A 125 -1.60 -5.37 -4.77
N THR A 126 -2.84 -5.82 -4.77
CA THR A 126 -3.98 -5.06 -5.31
C THR A 126 -4.94 -4.70 -4.18
N TRP A 127 -5.43 -3.47 -4.20
CA TRP A 127 -6.43 -2.95 -3.28
C TRP A 127 -7.77 -2.82 -3.99
N THR A 128 -8.78 -3.54 -3.52
CA THR A 128 -10.08 -3.67 -4.18
C THR A 128 -11.23 -3.38 -3.22
N PRO A 129 -11.38 -2.15 -2.72
CA PRO A 129 -12.48 -1.79 -1.83
C PRO A 129 -13.81 -1.95 -2.57
N ALA A 130 -14.79 -2.55 -1.89
CA ALA A 130 -16.13 -2.75 -2.45
C ALA A 130 -17.10 -1.61 -2.09
N ARG A 131 -16.83 -0.87 -1.01
CA ARG A 131 -17.74 0.12 -0.42
C ARG A 131 -16.95 1.32 0.08
N CYS A 132 -17.62 2.49 0.05
CA CYS A 132 -17.10 3.76 0.62
C CYS A 132 -18.18 4.52 1.40
N ASP A 133 -19.16 3.81 1.97
CA ASP A 133 -20.12 4.40 2.91
C ASP A 133 -19.49 4.65 4.29
N LEU A 134 -20.18 5.39 5.14
CA LEU A 134 -19.63 5.82 6.42
C LEU A 134 -19.11 4.68 7.30
N PRO A 135 -19.85 3.58 7.57
CA PRO A 135 -19.32 2.47 8.37
C PRO A 135 -18.07 1.84 7.76
N ALA A 136 -18.04 1.64 6.44
CA ALA A 136 -16.87 1.10 5.74
C ALA A 136 -15.66 2.02 5.85
N MET A 137 -15.87 3.33 5.67
CA MET A 137 -14.81 4.34 5.78
C MET A 137 -14.32 4.52 7.20
N LEU A 138 -15.16 4.39 8.22
CA LEU A 138 -14.73 4.39 9.62
C LEU A 138 -13.89 3.16 9.95
N ALA A 139 -14.23 2.00 9.39
CA ALA A 139 -13.44 0.80 9.60
C ALA A 139 -12.09 0.84 8.87
N ARG A 140 -12.02 1.44 7.67
CA ARG A 140 -10.83 1.42 6.82
C ARG A 140 -10.87 2.53 5.77
N ASN A 141 -9.74 3.15 5.47
CA ASN A 141 -9.67 4.06 4.33
C ASN A 141 -9.85 3.27 3.02
N ALA A 142 -11.02 3.40 2.40
CA ALA A 142 -11.35 2.76 1.12
C ALA A 142 -11.11 3.68 -0.09
N ILE A 143 -10.70 4.92 0.13
CA ILE A 143 -10.53 5.95 -0.90
C ILE A 143 -9.12 6.52 -0.80
N ASN A 144 -8.33 6.36 -1.84
CA ASN A 144 -6.99 6.95 -1.89
C ASN A 144 -7.01 8.44 -2.28
N GLY A 145 -5.87 9.11 -2.16
CA GLY A 145 -5.73 10.53 -2.48
C GLY A 145 -6.01 10.86 -3.95
N ALA A 146 -5.83 9.89 -4.88
CA ALA A 146 -6.03 10.09 -6.32
C ALA A 146 -7.49 9.96 -6.78
N ALA A 147 -8.45 9.88 -5.86
CA ALA A 147 -9.87 9.96 -6.20
C ALA A 147 -10.21 11.31 -6.86
N LEU A 148 -11.19 11.28 -7.78
CA LEU A 148 -11.70 12.49 -8.45
C LEU A 148 -12.85 13.06 -7.64
N VAL A 149 -12.79 14.35 -7.28
CA VAL A 149 -13.80 15.04 -6.48
C VAL A 149 -14.31 16.28 -7.20
N ARG A 150 -15.60 16.60 -7.05
CA ARG A 150 -16.16 17.89 -7.49
C ARG A 150 -15.46 19.02 -6.75
N ARG A 151 -14.94 20.02 -7.49
CA ARG A 151 -14.27 21.18 -6.88
C ARG A 151 -15.16 21.89 -5.86
N ALA A 152 -16.43 22.06 -6.14
CA ALA A 152 -17.39 22.68 -5.20
C ALA A 152 -17.50 21.92 -3.86
N VAL A 153 -17.36 20.59 -3.87
CA VAL A 153 -17.32 19.78 -2.66
C VAL A 153 -16.01 19.98 -1.91
N PHE A 154 -14.88 19.98 -2.63
CA PHE A 154 -13.55 20.24 -2.05
C PHE A 154 -13.50 21.61 -1.36
N GLU A 155 -14.00 22.65 -2.03
CA GLU A 155 -14.05 24.02 -1.49
C GLU A 155 -14.98 24.11 -0.28
N ARG A 156 -16.15 23.47 -0.32
CA ARG A 156 -17.10 23.43 0.81
C ARG A 156 -16.51 22.75 2.05
N LEU A 157 -15.69 21.73 1.86
CA LEU A 157 -15.00 21.02 2.95
C LEU A 157 -13.79 21.81 3.49
N GLY A 158 -13.35 22.87 2.80
CA GLY A 158 -12.17 23.64 3.15
C GLY A 158 -10.84 22.94 2.83
N GLY A 159 -10.85 21.98 1.90
CA GLY A 159 -9.68 21.22 1.49
C GLY A 159 -9.18 20.19 2.51
N PHE A 160 -7.94 19.76 2.34
CA PHE A 160 -7.24 18.88 3.29
C PHE A 160 -6.83 19.65 4.55
N ASP A 161 -6.87 18.99 5.72
CA ASP A 161 -6.41 19.62 6.96
C ASP A 161 -4.87 19.68 7.02
N GLU A 162 -4.30 20.88 6.97
CA GLU A 162 -2.86 21.10 6.97
C GLU A 162 -2.16 20.76 8.30
N ARG A 163 -2.94 20.49 9.35
CA ARG A 163 -2.42 20.03 10.65
C ARG A 163 -2.12 18.53 10.64
N MET A 164 -2.71 17.76 9.73
CA MET A 164 -2.48 16.33 9.55
C MET A 164 -1.23 16.11 8.68
N ARG A 165 -0.05 16.23 9.30
CA ARG A 165 1.25 16.13 8.62
C ARG A 165 1.80 14.71 8.59
N ASP A 166 1.36 13.87 9.51
CA ASP A 166 1.88 12.53 9.73
C ASP A 166 1.00 11.44 9.10
N GLY A 167 0.09 11.83 8.17
CA GLY A 167 -0.79 10.97 7.39
C GLY A 167 -2.25 10.98 7.84
N CYS A 168 -3.07 10.15 7.18
CA CYS A 168 -4.53 10.09 7.30
C CYS A 168 -5.26 11.37 6.87
N GLU A 169 -4.60 12.30 6.18
CA GLU A 169 -5.19 13.55 5.70
C GLU A 169 -6.26 13.31 4.63
N ASP A 170 -6.05 12.31 3.78
CA ASP A 170 -7.02 11.88 2.77
C ASP A 170 -8.21 11.16 3.42
N TRP A 171 -7.93 10.32 4.41
CA TRP A 171 -8.97 9.62 5.16
C TRP A 171 -9.88 10.60 5.93
N ASP A 172 -9.30 11.60 6.61
CA ASP A 172 -10.05 12.69 7.25
C ASP A 172 -10.92 13.45 6.23
N PHE A 173 -10.34 13.77 5.07
CA PHE A 173 -11.07 14.50 4.01
C PHE A 173 -12.31 13.73 3.55
N TRP A 174 -12.16 12.44 3.25
CA TRP A 174 -13.26 11.61 2.79
C TRP A 174 -14.30 11.35 3.88
N LEU A 175 -13.89 11.17 5.13
CA LEU A 175 -14.82 11.07 6.25
C LEU A 175 -15.64 12.34 6.42
N ARG A 176 -15.02 13.52 6.39
CA ARG A 176 -15.73 14.81 6.43
C ARG A 176 -16.73 14.96 5.28
N ALA A 177 -16.38 14.48 4.10
CA ALA A 177 -17.30 14.51 2.96
C ALA A 177 -18.54 13.65 3.23
N ILE A 178 -18.35 12.41 3.65
CA ILE A 178 -19.45 11.46 3.88
C ILE A 178 -20.31 11.89 5.09
N GLU A 179 -19.70 12.40 6.15
CA GLU A 179 -20.41 12.94 7.33
C GLU A 179 -21.29 14.15 6.99
N GLN A 180 -20.92 14.93 5.96
CA GLN A 180 -21.77 16.02 5.45
C GLN A 180 -22.82 15.54 4.43
N GLY A 181 -22.98 14.22 4.25
CA GLY A 181 -23.98 13.62 3.39
C GLY A 181 -23.57 13.49 1.92
N PHE A 182 -22.31 13.78 1.57
CA PHE A 182 -21.81 13.56 0.22
C PHE A 182 -21.63 12.06 -0.05
N GLN A 183 -22.04 11.62 -1.23
CA GLN A 183 -21.91 10.22 -1.64
C GLN A 183 -20.67 10.03 -2.51
N GLY A 184 -19.96 8.93 -2.28
CA GLY A 184 -18.88 8.45 -3.13
C GLY A 184 -19.29 7.26 -3.98
N ALA A 185 -18.54 7.03 -5.06
CA ALA A 185 -18.62 5.82 -5.86
C ALA A 185 -17.24 5.22 -6.09
N ILE A 186 -17.18 3.94 -6.38
CA ILE A 186 -15.93 3.21 -6.70
C ILE A 186 -16.10 2.58 -8.07
N VAL A 187 -15.18 2.87 -8.98
CA VAL A 187 -15.02 2.14 -10.24
C VAL A 187 -14.25 0.86 -9.92
N PRO A 188 -14.86 -0.34 -10.11
CA PRO A 188 -14.25 -1.60 -9.70
C PRO A 188 -13.20 -2.08 -10.72
N GLU A 189 -12.24 -1.23 -11.01
CA GLU A 189 -11.12 -1.49 -11.93
C GLU A 189 -9.83 -0.92 -11.34
N VAL A 190 -8.68 -1.56 -11.64
CA VAL A 190 -7.36 -1.03 -11.31
C VAL A 190 -7.06 0.14 -12.25
N LEU A 191 -7.15 1.36 -11.72
CA LEU A 191 -6.98 2.61 -12.48
C LEU A 191 -5.89 3.51 -11.91
N PHE A 192 -5.15 3.02 -10.90
CA PHE A 192 -4.07 3.71 -10.25
C PHE A 192 -2.95 2.73 -9.85
N HIS A 193 -1.72 3.15 -10.07
CA HIS A 193 -0.52 2.43 -9.67
C HIS A 193 0.18 3.20 -8.55
N TYR A 194 0.21 2.60 -7.37
CA TYR A 194 0.80 3.16 -6.16
C TYR A 194 2.23 2.66 -5.96
N ARG A 195 3.20 3.57 -5.95
CA ARG A 195 4.61 3.21 -5.78
C ARG A 195 4.91 2.87 -4.33
N ARG A 196 5.55 1.70 -4.15
CA ARG A 196 6.03 1.24 -2.84
C ARG A 196 7.56 1.15 -2.89
N ASN A 197 8.21 1.93 -2.05
CA ASN A 197 9.65 1.88 -1.84
C ASN A 197 9.98 1.97 -0.35
N ALA A 198 11.25 1.81 0.03
CA ALA A 198 11.67 1.84 1.43
C ALA A 198 11.37 3.17 2.14
N ALA A 199 11.28 4.28 1.40
CA ALA A 199 11.00 5.61 1.91
C ALA A 199 9.52 6.00 1.82
N SER A 200 8.63 5.15 1.29
CA SER A 200 7.20 5.45 1.18
C SER A 200 6.61 5.75 2.56
N MET A 201 5.90 6.89 2.68
CA MET A 201 5.31 7.38 3.94
C MET A 201 4.46 6.29 4.60
N SER A 202 3.57 5.64 3.85
CA SER A 202 2.70 4.57 4.34
C SER A 202 3.49 3.37 4.91
N ARG A 203 4.67 3.04 4.36
CA ARG A 203 5.53 1.96 4.88
C ARG A 203 6.22 2.38 6.18
N VAL A 204 6.71 3.62 6.23
CA VAL A 204 7.33 4.17 7.44
C VAL A 204 6.32 4.30 8.58
N MET A 205 5.08 4.68 8.26
CA MET A 205 4.00 4.82 9.23
C MET A 205 3.53 3.49 9.79
N THR A 206 3.34 2.47 8.94
CA THR A 206 2.89 1.13 9.38
C THR A 206 3.98 0.34 10.10
N ALA A 207 5.24 0.81 10.08
CA ALA A 207 6.34 0.21 10.82
C ALA A 207 6.33 0.65 12.30
N GLY A 208 5.81 -0.19 13.18
CA GLY A 208 5.76 0.05 14.62
C GLY A 208 4.65 1.01 15.07
N ASP A 209 4.88 1.75 16.17
CA ASP A 209 3.88 2.62 16.81
C ASP A 209 3.62 3.97 16.10
N ARG A 210 4.31 4.25 14.99
CA ARG A 210 4.19 5.55 14.29
C ARG A 210 2.80 5.80 13.70
N TYR A 211 2.08 4.76 13.38
CA TYR A 211 0.71 4.87 12.85
C TYR A 211 -0.33 5.20 13.92
N ARG A 212 0.02 5.03 15.20
CA ARG A 212 -0.90 5.23 16.31
C ARG A 212 -1.36 6.68 16.45
N ALA A 213 -0.45 7.63 16.48
CA ALA A 213 -0.78 9.03 16.71
C ALA A 213 -1.67 9.66 15.60
N PRO A 214 -1.38 9.44 14.28
CA PRO A 214 -2.30 9.85 13.23
C PRO A 214 -3.70 9.23 13.36
N LEU A 215 -3.80 7.94 13.72
CA LEU A 215 -5.09 7.29 13.95
C LEU A 215 -5.83 7.86 15.16
N GLU A 216 -5.14 8.08 16.29
CA GLU A 216 -5.75 8.70 17.48
C GLU A 216 -6.31 10.10 17.15
N THR A 217 -5.56 10.87 16.34
CA THR A 217 -6.02 12.17 15.85
C THR A 217 -7.26 12.04 14.97
N LEU A 218 -7.25 11.10 14.02
CA LEU A 218 -8.39 10.83 13.16
C LEU A 218 -9.62 10.41 13.98
N PHE A 219 -9.47 9.46 14.91
CA PHE A 219 -10.56 8.97 15.74
C PHE A 219 -11.14 10.05 16.64
N ALA A 220 -10.30 10.90 17.23
CA ALA A 220 -10.76 12.02 18.05
C ALA A 220 -11.57 13.05 17.23
N ARG A 221 -11.19 13.29 15.98
CA ARG A 221 -11.89 14.22 15.09
C ARG A 221 -13.27 13.71 14.65
N HIS A 222 -13.41 12.40 14.47
CA HIS A 222 -14.64 11.73 14.01
C HIS A 222 -15.31 10.94 15.14
N GLU A 223 -15.07 11.32 16.41
CA GLU A 223 -15.53 10.59 17.60
C GLU A 223 -17.04 10.30 17.58
N SER A 224 -17.85 11.27 17.17
CA SER A 224 -19.32 11.13 17.12
C SER A 224 -19.74 10.02 16.14
N SER A 225 -19.11 9.97 14.97
CA SER A 225 -19.37 8.96 13.95
C SER A 225 -18.89 7.58 14.40
N TYR A 226 -17.69 7.49 15.00
CA TYR A 226 -17.21 6.25 15.60
C TYR A 226 -18.12 5.73 16.72
N ARG A 227 -18.62 6.60 17.59
CA ARG A 227 -19.57 6.20 18.64
C ARG A 227 -20.89 5.69 18.05
N ALA A 228 -21.43 6.39 17.05
CA ALA A 228 -22.69 6.01 16.40
C ALA A 228 -22.61 4.68 15.66
N HIS A 229 -21.47 4.35 15.10
CA HIS A 229 -21.25 3.15 14.28
C HIS A 229 -20.28 2.13 14.92
N ALA A 230 -20.06 2.20 16.23
CA ALA A 230 -19.04 1.39 16.92
C ALA A 230 -19.21 -0.10 16.66
N VAL A 231 -20.45 -0.61 16.71
CA VAL A 231 -20.74 -2.04 16.49
C VAL A 231 -20.41 -2.43 15.05
N ASP A 232 -20.83 -1.64 14.07
CA ASP A 232 -20.56 -1.92 12.65
C ASP A 232 -19.05 -1.95 12.38
N VAL A 233 -18.31 -0.96 12.89
CA VAL A 233 -16.86 -0.87 12.76
C VAL A 233 -16.16 -2.07 13.40
N LEU A 234 -16.54 -2.46 14.61
CA LEU A 234 -15.95 -3.60 15.31
C LEU A 234 -16.25 -4.93 14.57
N VAL A 235 -17.49 -5.12 14.11
CA VAL A 235 -17.84 -6.30 13.32
C VAL A 235 -17.05 -6.38 12.02
N MET A 236 -16.89 -5.25 11.31
CA MET A 236 -16.09 -5.21 10.08
C MET A 236 -14.61 -5.51 10.36
N LYS A 237 -14.05 -4.97 11.45
CA LYS A 237 -12.66 -5.24 11.86
C LYS A 237 -12.47 -6.70 12.23
N GLU A 238 -13.38 -7.32 12.95
CA GLU A 238 -13.33 -8.74 13.30
C GLU A 238 -13.42 -9.64 12.06
N GLN A 239 -14.30 -9.30 11.12
CA GLN A 239 -14.41 -10.02 9.85
C GLN A 239 -13.13 -9.89 9.01
N GLU A 240 -12.50 -8.73 8.98
CA GLU A 240 -11.21 -8.50 8.33
C GLU A 240 -10.11 -9.34 8.98
N ALA A 241 -10.01 -9.30 10.31
CA ALA A 241 -9.03 -10.09 11.07
C ALA A 241 -9.23 -11.59 10.84
N ALA A 242 -10.47 -12.09 10.87
CA ALA A 242 -10.80 -13.49 10.61
C ALA A 242 -10.45 -13.91 9.17
N THR A 243 -10.58 -13.01 8.20
CA THR A 243 -10.20 -13.27 6.80
C THR A 243 -8.68 -13.37 6.66
N LEU A 244 -7.95 -12.40 7.20
CA LEU A 244 -6.49 -12.39 7.20
C LEU A 244 -5.90 -13.63 7.91
N LEU A 245 -6.48 -14.04 9.03
CA LEU A 245 -6.07 -15.27 9.73
C LEU A 245 -6.27 -16.52 8.86
N ARG A 246 -7.38 -16.61 8.13
CA ARG A 246 -7.63 -17.73 7.19
C ARG A 246 -6.62 -17.75 6.04
N GLU A 247 -6.28 -16.58 5.50
CA GLU A 247 -5.26 -16.45 4.45
C GLU A 247 -3.89 -16.87 4.96
N VAL A 248 -3.48 -16.39 6.13
CA VAL A 248 -2.21 -16.77 6.78
C VAL A 248 -2.15 -18.28 7.01
N HIS A 249 -3.20 -18.88 7.59
CA HIS A 249 -3.27 -20.33 7.80
C HIS A 249 -3.28 -21.12 6.47
N GLY A 250 -3.86 -20.56 5.41
CA GLY A 250 -3.79 -21.13 4.05
C GLY A 250 -2.35 -21.17 3.53
N LEU A 251 -1.66 -20.03 3.60
CA LEU A 251 -0.26 -19.89 3.17
C LEU A 251 0.70 -20.79 4.00
N GLU A 252 0.49 -20.88 5.32
CA GLU A 252 1.26 -21.77 6.16
C GLU A 252 1.08 -23.24 5.77
N ARG A 253 -0.15 -23.65 5.51
CA ARG A 253 -0.49 -25.03 5.10
C ARG A 253 0.14 -25.36 3.74
N ASP A 254 0.02 -24.47 2.77
CA ASP A 254 0.59 -24.64 1.43
C ASP A 254 2.13 -24.70 1.48
N HIS A 255 2.73 -23.85 2.31
CA HIS A 255 4.17 -23.85 2.51
C HIS A 255 4.65 -25.17 3.15
N LEU A 256 3.99 -25.62 4.21
CA LEU A 256 4.27 -26.90 4.85
C LEU A 256 4.08 -28.08 3.90
N THR A 257 3.01 -28.06 3.09
CA THR A 257 2.74 -29.11 2.09
C THR A 257 3.83 -29.17 1.02
N LYS A 258 4.40 -28.02 0.62
CA LYS A 258 5.51 -27.97 -0.35
C LYS A 258 6.86 -28.36 0.28
N MET A 259 7.09 -28.04 1.54
CA MET A 259 8.37 -28.34 2.23
C MET A 259 8.46 -29.78 2.76
N LEU A 260 7.36 -30.35 3.21
CA LEU A 260 7.35 -31.72 3.79
C LEU A 260 7.93 -32.78 2.86
N PRO A 261 7.63 -32.83 1.55
CA PRO A 261 8.23 -33.79 0.63
C PRO A 261 9.73 -33.62 0.45
N SER A 262 10.22 -32.35 0.48
CA SER A 262 11.66 -32.05 0.38
C SER A 262 12.41 -32.45 1.64
N LEU A 263 11.84 -32.20 2.81
CA LEU A 263 12.36 -32.65 4.09
C LEU A 263 12.35 -34.17 4.23
N ALA A 264 11.31 -34.84 3.72
CA ALA A 264 11.24 -36.30 3.71
C ALA A 264 12.34 -36.90 2.84
N ARG A 265 12.54 -36.35 1.63
CA ARG A 265 13.63 -36.78 0.74
C ARG A 265 15.01 -36.58 1.36
N ALA A 266 15.27 -35.39 1.93
CA ALA A 266 16.54 -35.10 2.58
C ALA A 266 16.80 -36.02 3.79
N ARG A 267 15.77 -36.38 4.55
CA ARG A 267 15.87 -37.39 5.64
C ARG A 267 16.18 -38.77 5.14
N GLU A 268 15.58 -39.18 4.03
CA GLU A 268 15.80 -40.48 3.40
C GLU A 268 17.22 -40.60 2.84
N GLU A 269 17.71 -39.55 2.19
CA GLU A 269 19.10 -39.46 1.71
C GLU A 269 20.11 -39.48 2.86
N LEU A 270 19.85 -38.71 3.94
CA LEU A 270 20.69 -38.77 5.16
C LEU A 270 20.76 -40.20 5.75
N ARG A 271 19.60 -40.87 5.85
CA ARG A 271 19.54 -42.23 6.35
C ARG A 271 20.32 -43.22 5.48
N ALA A 272 20.20 -43.11 4.16
CA ALA A 272 20.96 -43.91 3.20
C ALA A 272 22.48 -43.67 3.32
N ILE A 273 22.89 -42.43 3.57
CA ILE A 273 24.29 -42.06 3.80
C ILE A 273 24.79 -42.62 5.13
N ASP A 274 24.01 -42.51 6.20
CA ASP A 274 24.37 -43.09 7.54
C ASP A 274 24.54 -44.60 7.44
N GLU A 275 23.64 -45.27 6.71
CA GLU A 275 23.75 -46.72 6.48
C GLU A 275 25.00 -47.08 5.61
N ALA A 276 25.33 -46.21 4.63
CA ALA A 276 26.52 -46.38 3.81
C ALA A 276 27.80 -46.11 4.62
N VAL A 277 27.79 -45.12 5.50
CA VAL A 277 28.89 -44.83 6.44
C VAL A 277 29.09 -46.00 7.43
N ALA A 278 27.98 -46.53 7.98
CA ALA A 278 28.05 -47.71 8.88
C ALA A 278 28.64 -48.92 8.16
N ARG A 279 28.20 -49.21 6.93
CA ARG A 279 28.78 -50.29 6.07
C ARG A 279 30.24 -50.04 5.74
N ALA A 280 30.60 -48.79 5.40
CA ALA A 280 31.99 -48.43 5.13
C ALA A 280 32.87 -48.54 6.39
N GLN A 281 32.36 -48.25 7.57
CA GLN A 281 33.07 -48.45 8.85
C GLN A 281 33.35 -49.94 9.14
N GLU A 282 32.45 -50.84 8.76
CA GLU A 282 32.66 -52.29 8.83
C GLU A 282 33.66 -52.82 7.79
N MET A 283 33.70 -52.21 6.62
CA MET A 283 34.54 -52.63 5.49
C MET A 283 35.89 -51.90 5.41
N VAL A 284 36.17 -50.93 6.31
CA VAL A 284 37.23 -49.96 6.10
C VAL A 284 38.59 -50.54 5.85
N LYS A 285 39.02 -50.32 4.63
CA LYS A 285 40.40 -50.14 4.24
C LYS A 285 40.66 -48.79 3.54
N ASP A 286 39.66 -47.94 3.29
CA ASP A 286 39.89 -46.72 2.53
C ASP A 286 39.36 -45.46 3.21
N ARG A 287 40.29 -44.65 3.77
CA ARG A 287 40.03 -43.42 4.52
C ARG A 287 39.44 -42.31 3.71
N GLN A 288 39.68 -42.29 2.39
CA GLN A 288 39.21 -41.23 1.49
C GLN A 288 37.71 -41.30 1.20
N GLU A 289 37.14 -42.47 1.12
CA GLU A 289 35.70 -42.67 0.86
C GLU A 289 34.86 -42.24 2.09
N LEU A 290 35.37 -42.52 3.28
CA LEU A 290 34.75 -42.12 4.56
C LEU A 290 34.72 -40.60 4.73
N ASP A 291 35.73 -39.89 4.31
CA ASP A 291 35.82 -38.43 4.39
C ASP A 291 34.87 -37.75 3.35
N GLN A 292 34.68 -38.33 2.18
CA GLN A 292 33.71 -37.86 1.19
C GLN A 292 32.25 -38.02 1.67
N LEU A 293 31.91 -39.14 2.26
CA LEU A 293 30.57 -39.38 2.82
C LEU A 293 30.28 -38.46 4.01
N ARG A 294 31.24 -38.22 4.88
CA ARG A 294 31.12 -37.26 5.99
C ARG A 294 30.92 -35.81 5.51
N TRP A 295 31.63 -35.41 4.45
CA TRP A 295 31.47 -34.11 3.83
C TRP A 295 30.03 -33.92 3.28
N LYS A 296 29.53 -34.95 2.55
CA LYS A 296 28.18 -34.93 1.97
C LYS A 296 27.07 -34.92 3.03
N THR A 297 27.27 -35.65 4.12
CA THR A 297 26.37 -35.61 5.29
C THR A 297 26.31 -34.21 5.91
N GLY A 298 27.47 -33.57 6.04
CA GLY A 298 27.55 -32.19 6.55
C GLY A 298 26.93 -31.14 5.61
N GLU A 299 26.93 -31.39 4.31
CA GLU A 299 26.27 -30.52 3.30
C GLU A 299 24.74 -30.63 3.40
N LEU A 300 24.19 -31.85 3.42
CA LEU A 300 22.75 -32.09 3.58
C LEU A 300 22.23 -31.60 4.95
N GLN A 301 23.03 -31.76 6.01
CA GLN A 301 22.65 -31.23 7.34
C GLN A 301 22.54 -29.67 7.29
N ARG A 302 23.45 -29.00 6.61
CA ARG A 302 23.37 -27.53 6.39
C ARG A 302 22.13 -27.14 5.59
N GLU A 303 21.80 -27.89 4.57
CA GLU A 303 20.59 -27.67 3.75
C GLU A 303 19.30 -27.81 4.59
N VAL A 304 19.22 -28.82 5.46
CA VAL A 304 18.13 -29.00 6.42
C VAL A 304 18.08 -27.84 7.43
N ASP A 305 19.22 -27.38 7.91
CA ASP A 305 19.30 -26.27 8.87
C ASP A 305 18.99 -24.91 8.21
N ASP A 306 19.33 -24.73 6.92
CA ASP A 306 18.97 -23.55 6.15
C ASP A 306 17.47 -23.51 5.82
N LEU A 307 16.88 -24.67 5.53
CA LEU A 307 15.41 -24.79 5.39
C LEU A 307 14.70 -24.42 6.71
N ARG A 308 15.23 -24.85 7.86
CA ARG A 308 14.71 -24.50 9.20
C ARG A 308 14.93 -23.03 9.56
N ARG A 309 15.97 -22.38 9.01
CA ARG A 309 16.28 -20.95 9.21
C ARG A 309 15.67 -20.04 8.17
N SER A 310 14.98 -20.57 7.18
CA SER A 310 14.36 -19.80 6.11
C SER A 310 13.48 -18.66 6.66
N LEU A 311 13.39 -17.55 5.92
CA LEU A 311 12.60 -16.37 6.30
C LEU A 311 11.15 -16.75 6.64
N SER A 312 10.55 -17.67 5.89
CA SER A 312 9.18 -18.16 6.14
C SER A 312 9.06 -18.95 7.47
N TRP A 313 10.08 -19.75 7.82
CA TRP A 313 10.09 -20.47 9.11
C TRP A 313 10.25 -19.51 10.29
N ARG A 314 11.03 -18.45 10.13
CA ARG A 314 11.22 -17.38 11.15
C ARG A 314 10.00 -16.48 11.26
N LEU A 315 9.35 -16.13 10.14
CA LEU A 315 8.13 -15.31 10.10
C LEU A 315 6.93 -16.02 10.76
N THR A 316 6.86 -17.36 10.65
CA THR A 316 5.77 -18.13 11.27
C THR A 316 6.07 -18.53 12.73
N ALA A 317 7.29 -18.34 13.23
CA ALA A 317 7.66 -18.66 14.60
C ALA A 317 6.81 -17.95 15.67
N PRO A 318 6.54 -16.63 15.57
CA PRO A 318 5.66 -15.94 16.52
C PRO A 318 4.22 -16.47 16.49
N LEU A 319 3.70 -16.77 15.29
CA LEU A 319 2.34 -17.30 15.10
C LEU A 319 2.22 -18.73 15.68
N ARG A 320 3.24 -19.56 15.52
CA ARG A 320 3.28 -20.90 16.15
C ARG A 320 3.32 -20.82 17.66
N SER A 321 4.05 -19.86 18.22
CA SER A 321 4.12 -19.62 19.67
C SER A 321 2.75 -19.20 20.24
N VAL A 322 2.05 -18.30 19.55
CA VAL A 322 0.69 -17.87 19.92
C VAL A 322 -0.31 -19.03 19.79
N TYR A 323 -0.22 -19.82 18.73
CA TYR A 323 -1.10 -20.96 18.49
C TYR A 323 -0.87 -22.10 19.50
N GLY A 324 0.39 -22.37 19.89
CA GLY A 324 0.74 -23.30 20.96
C GLY A 324 0.21 -22.83 22.31
N TRP A 325 0.31 -21.55 22.61
CA TRP A 325 -0.26 -20.95 23.82
C TRP A 325 -1.79 -21.08 23.88
N LEU A 326 -2.49 -20.83 22.76
CA LEU A 326 -3.95 -20.98 22.65
C LEU A 326 -4.42 -22.45 22.79
N ARG A 327 -3.59 -23.44 22.46
CA ARG A 327 -3.88 -24.86 22.63
C ARG A 327 -3.44 -25.44 23.97
N GLY A 328 -2.83 -24.66 24.86
CA GLY A 328 -2.40 -25.11 26.17
C GLY A 328 -1.19 -26.06 26.15
N GLU A 329 -0.46 -26.14 25.04
CA GLU A 329 0.79 -26.87 24.91
C GLU A 329 1.89 -26.04 25.58
N ARG A 330 2.21 -26.36 26.83
CA ARG A 330 3.39 -25.84 27.53
C ARG A 330 4.61 -26.61 26.98
N GLY A 331 5.43 -25.89 26.18
CA GLY A 331 6.75 -26.35 25.78
C GLY A 331 7.82 -25.94 26.78
#